data_45b38f913d286101e78b16e9c5ddda50
#
_entry.id   45b38f913d286101e78b16e9c5ddda50
#
_cell.length_a   1.000
_cell.length_b   1.000
_cell.length_c   1.000
_cell.angle_alpha   90.00
_cell.angle_beta   90.00
_cell.angle_gamma   90.00
#
_symmetry.space_group_name_H-M   'P 1'
#
loop_
_entity.id
_entity.type
_entity.pdbx_description
1 polymer ?
#
loop_
_entity_poly.entity_id
_entity_poly.type
_entity_poly.pdbx_seq_one_letter_code
_entity_poly.pdbx_strand_id
1 'polypeptide(L)'
;MNIMLLGAPGAGKGTQAARIVDDFGLVHLSTGDILRAAVADRTELGLEAKRYMDEGALVPDEVVIGLVAERIAMPDARDKGVLFDGFPRTIPQAEALDDALAESGMRLDAVVDIAVDIEAIVARITSRRQCRECGRVYNTITDPPSSEGLCDACGGEVYQRDDDREEVVRKRLDAYDAQTSKLIPYYEAQGLLRTVDGNQTPDEVYAAIKAILEG
;
A
#
# COMPACT_ATOMS: atom_id res chain seq x y z
N MET A 1 -0.67 14.66 11.00
CA MET A 1 -1.26 13.33 11.26
C MET A 1 -0.52 12.30 10.41
N ASN A 2 -0.07 11.19 11.02
CA ASN A 2 0.65 10.12 10.31
C ASN A 2 -0.13 8.83 10.46
N ILE A 3 -0.50 8.22 9.35
CA ILE A 3 -1.40 7.07 9.30
C ILE A 3 -0.73 5.94 8.54
N MET A 4 -0.98 4.73 8.96
CA MET A 4 -0.57 3.53 8.24
C MET A 4 -1.80 2.74 7.78
N LEU A 5 -1.79 2.28 6.54
CA LEU A 5 -2.72 1.27 6.06
C LEU A 5 -2.06 -0.10 6.10
N LEU A 6 -2.64 -0.98 6.91
CA LEU A 6 -2.28 -2.40 7.00
C LEU A 6 -3.35 -3.24 6.29
N GLY A 7 -3.02 -4.45 5.93
CA GLY A 7 -3.90 -5.40 5.25
C GLY A 7 -3.19 -6.16 4.15
N ALA A 8 -3.73 -7.30 3.79
CA ALA A 8 -3.16 -8.19 2.78
C ALA A 8 -3.01 -7.51 1.40
N PRO A 9 -2.14 -8.02 0.51
CA PRO A 9 -2.16 -7.62 -0.89
C PRO A 9 -3.59 -7.72 -1.44
N GLY A 10 -4.09 -6.71 -2.14
CA GLY A 10 -5.46 -6.71 -2.68
C GLY A 10 -6.58 -6.34 -1.71
N ALA A 11 -6.28 -6.01 -0.45
CA ALA A 11 -7.29 -5.56 0.52
C ALA A 11 -7.93 -4.20 0.18
N GLY A 12 -7.42 -3.47 -0.82
CA GLY A 12 -7.97 -2.17 -1.22
C GLY A 12 -7.21 -0.96 -0.65
N LYS A 13 -6.05 -1.17 -0.01
CA LYS A 13 -5.24 -0.08 0.58
C LYS A 13 -5.02 1.10 -0.36
N GLY A 14 -4.53 0.86 -1.58
CA GLY A 14 -4.28 1.93 -2.55
C GLY A 14 -5.53 2.70 -2.97
N THR A 15 -6.70 2.04 -3.04
CA THR A 15 -7.98 2.70 -3.33
C THR A 15 -8.37 3.64 -2.20
N GLN A 16 -8.20 3.21 -0.96
CA GLN A 16 -8.50 4.03 0.21
C GLN A 16 -7.44 5.12 0.41
N ALA A 17 -6.16 4.80 0.15
CA ALA A 17 -5.07 5.76 0.24
C ALA A 17 -5.30 7.00 -0.62
N ALA A 18 -5.72 6.85 -1.87
CA ALA A 18 -6.00 7.98 -2.75
C ALA A 18 -7.06 8.93 -2.16
N ARG A 19 -8.14 8.36 -1.59
CA ARG A 19 -9.24 9.14 -0.97
C ARG A 19 -8.79 9.84 0.31
N ILE A 20 -8.01 9.15 1.14
CA ILE A 20 -7.48 9.71 2.40
C ILE A 20 -6.53 10.88 2.09
N VAL A 21 -5.66 10.71 1.10
CA VAL A 21 -4.73 11.76 0.68
C VAL A 21 -5.47 13.00 0.20
N ASP A 22 -6.52 12.83 -0.61
CA ASP A 22 -7.35 13.93 -1.10
C ASP A 22 -8.08 14.67 0.04
N ASP A 23 -8.69 13.94 0.95
CA ASP A 23 -9.52 14.55 2.02
C ASP A 23 -8.67 15.17 3.14
N PHE A 24 -7.55 14.55 3.50
CA PHE A 24 -6.72 14.97 4.63
C PHE A 24 -5.43 15.71 4.23
N GLY A 25 -5.12 15.80 2.94
CA GLY A 25 -3.96 16.50 2.41
C GLY A 25 -2.61 15.88 2.79
N LEU A 26 -2.57 14.58 3.08
CA LEU A 26 -1.38 13.86 3.52
C LEU A 26 -0.43 13.59 2.37
N VAL A 27 0.85 13.39 2.71
CA VAL A 27 1.83 12.86 1.77
C VAL A 27 1.63 11.36 1.63
N HIS A 28 1.35 10.87 0.42
CA HIS A 28 1.27 9.44 0.14
C HIS A 28 2.68 8.84 0.03
N LEU A 29 3.02 7.91 0.90
CA LEU A 29 4.24 7.13 0.83
C LEU A 29 3.89 5.67 0.54
N SER A 30 3.85 5.33 -0.75
CA SER A 30 3.63 3.96 -1.22
C SER A 30 4.95 3.34 -1.64
N THR A 31 5.51 2.44 -0.81
CA THR A 31 6.76 1.75 -1.15
C THR A 31 6.62 0.90 -2.40
N GLY A 32 5.44 0.32 -2.62
CA GLY A 32 5.16 -0.43 -3.85
C GLY A 32 5.23 0.44 -5.10
N ASP A 33 4.74 1.68 -5.06
CA ASP A 33 4.78 2.59 -6.21
C ASP A 33 6.20 3.13 -6.44
N ILE A 34 6.93 3.45 -5.37
CA ILE A 34 8.34 3.86 -5.46
C ILE A 34 9.18 2.78 -6.13
N LEU A 35 9.05 1.53 -5.68
CA LEU A 35 9.80 0.41 -6.25
C LEU A 35 9.39 0.13 -7.71
N ARG A 36 8.10 0.21 -8.05
CA ARG A 36 7.62 0.06 -9.43
C ARG A 36 8.15 1.16 -10.36
N ALA A 37 8.18 2.41 -9.89
CA ALA A 37 8.79 3.51 -10.64
C ALA A 37 10.28 3.26 -10.88
N ALA A 38 11.03 2.86 -9.83
CA ALA A 38 12.44 2.50 -9.96
C ALA A 38 12.69 1.37 -10.96
N VAL A 39 11.81 0.36 -11.00
CA VAL A 39 11.85 -0.73 -11.99
C VAL A 39 11.61 -0.22 -13.41
N ALA A 40 10.61 0.66 -13.59
CA ALA A 40 10.29 1.25 -14.89
C ALA A 40 11.45 2.12 -15.42
N ASP A 41 12.07 2.88 -14.54
CA ASP A 41 13.22 3.75 -14.83
C ASP A 41 14.55 2.98 -14.95
N ARG A 42 14.53 1.67 -14.67
CA ARG A 42 15.71 0.78 -14.71
C ARG A 42 16.89 1.28 -13.85
N THR A 43 16.59 1.87 -12.71
CA THR A 43 17.62 2.26 -11.74
C THR A 43 18.27 1.01 -11.14
N GLU A 44 19.45 1.15 -10.52
CA GLU A 44 20.13 0.04 -9.84
C GLU A 44 19.21 -0.59 -8.78
N LEU A 45 18.59 0.25 -7.96
CA LEU A 45 17.56 -0.16 -6.99
C LEU A 45 16.39 -0.89 -7.66
N GLY A 46 15.90 -0.39 -8.81
CA GLY A 46 14.79 -0.99 -9.54
C GLY A 46 15.13 -2.37 -10.08
N LEU A 47 16.35 -2.55 -10.60
CA LEU A 47 16.81 -3.85 -11.09
C LEU A 47 16.95 -4.89 -9.97
N GLU A 48 17.39 -4.47 -8.79
CA GLU A 48 17.45 -5.32 -7.60
C GLU A 48 16.05 -5.67 -7.11
N ALA A 49 15.19 -4.67 -6.88
CA ALA A 49 13.84 -4.84 -6.39
C ALA A 49 12.98 -5.72 -7.29
N LYS A 50 13.17 -5.62 -8.62
CA LYS A 50 12.41 -6.40 -9.60
C LYS A 50 12.49 -7.90 -9.35
N ARG A 51 13.64 -8.43 -8.97
CA ARG A 51 13.83 -9.87 -8.72
C ARG A 51 12.91 -10.36 -7.61
N TYR A 52 12.84 -9.61 -6.50
CA TYR A 52 11.95 -9.94 -5.37
C TYR A 52 10.48 -9.77 -5.73
N MET A 53 10.15 -8.70 -6.46
CA MET A 53 8.76 -8.42 -6.84
C MET A 53 8.20 -9.46 -7.80
N ASP A 54 8.99 -9.93 -8.79
CA ASP A 54 8.60 -10.96 -9.74
C ASP A 54 8.36 -12.33 -9.06
N GLU A 55 9.07 -12.58 -7.96
CA GLU A 55 8.93 -13.79 -7.14
C GLU A 55 7.82 -13.68 -6.08
N GLY A 56 7.25 -12.48 -5.88
CA GLY A 56 6.27 -12.19 -4.83
C GLY A 56 6.88 -12.09 -3.42
N ALA A 57 8.22 -12.04 -3.34
CA ALA A 57 8.96 -11.87 -2.10
C ALA A 57 9.04 -10.40 -1.66
N LEU A 58 9.45 -10.17 -0.40
CA LEU A 58 9.76 -8.83 0.10
C LEU A 58 11.16 -8.40 -0.37
N VAL A 59 11.29 -7.12 -0.75
CA VAL A 59 12.59 -6.48 -0.96
C VAL A 59 13.30 -6.38 0.41
N PRO A 60 14.63 -6.53 0.50
CA PRO A 60 15.38 -6.47 1.75
C PRO A 60 15.03 -5.24 2.60
N ASP A 61 14.92 -5.44 3.92
CA ASP A 61 14.45 -4.41 4.86
C ASP A 61 15.30 -3.15 4.79
N GLU A 62 16.63 -3.26 4.72
CA GLU A 62 17.55 -2.13 4.70
C GLU A 62 17.28 -1.19 3.51
N VAL A 63 16.95 -1.76 2.36
CA VAL A 63 16.65 -1.00 1.14
C VAL A 63 15.36 -0.21 1.31
N VAL A 64 14.31 -0.85 1.82
CA VAL A 64 13.00 -0.20 1.97
C VAL A 64 13.03 0.83 3.11
N ILE A 65 13.71 0.53 4.21
CA ILE A 65 13.90 1.44 5.34
C ILE A 65 14.62 2.72 4.88
N GLY A 66 15.70 2.59 4.08
CA GLY A 66 16.42 3.74 3.55
C GLY A 66 15.51 4.67 2.72
N LEU A 67 14.72 4.11 1.81
CA LEU A 67 13.76 4.87 1.00
C LEU A 67 12.73 5.62 1.84
N VAL A 68 12.21 4.96 2.87
CA VAL A 68 11.20 5.57 3.75
C VAL A 68 11.82 6.67 4.62
N ALA A 69 13.01 6.45 5.19
CA ALA A 69 13.71 7.44 5.99
C ALA A 69 14.02 8.71 5.19
N GLU A 70 14.51 8.58 3.95
CA GLU A 70 14.71 9.71 3.05
C GLU A 70 13.42 10.49 2.81
N ARG A 71 12.29 9.80 2.58
CA ARG A 71 11.01 10.45 2.30
C ARG A 71 10.43 11.17 3.53
N ILE A 72 10.55 10.59 4.72
CA ILE A 72 10.10 11.20 5.98
C ILE A 72 10.90 12.45 6.31
N ALA A 73 12.19 12.50 5.97
CA ALA A 73 13.05 13.65 6.21
C ALA A 73 12.68 14.89 5.36
N MET A 74 11.90 14.74 4.30
CA MET A 74 11.49 15.85 3.46
C MET A 74 10.53 16.81 4.20
N PRO A 75 10.64 18.15 3.96
CA PRO A 75 9.83 19.14 4.67
C PRO A 75 8.33 18.94 4.56
N ASP A 76 7.83 18.54 3.37
CA ASP A 76 6.41 18.33 3.12
C ASP A 76 5.82 17.18 3.96
N ALA A 77 6.61 16.17 4.30
CA ALA A 77 6.18 15.08 5.17
C ALA A 77 5.90 15.57 6.61
N ARG A 78 6.72 16.49 7.12
CA ARG A 78 6.50 17.11 8.43
C ARG A 78 5.29 18.04 8.44
N ASP A 79 5.17 18.85 7.39
CA ASP A 79 4.15 19.90 7.34
C ASP A 79 2.75 19.33 7.15
N LYS A 80 2.61 18.30 6.32
CA LYS A 80 1.32 17.71 5.95
C LYS A 80 0.99 16.43 6.71
N GLY A 81 2.00 15.71 7.20
CA GLY A 81 1.88 14.34 7.67
C GLY A 81 1.93 13.32 6.54
N VAL A 82 1.98 12.04 6.90
CA VAL A 82 2.26 10.94 5.97
C VAL A 82 1.21 9.84 6.07
N LEU A 83 0.78 9.35 4.92
CA LEU A 83 0.04 8.10 4.79
C LEU A 83 0.99 7.02 4.27
N PHE A 84 1.31 6.04 5.13
CA PHE A 84 2.13 4.89 4.77
C PHE A 84 1.29 3.78 4.14
N ASP A 85 1.63 3.38 2.91
CA ASP A 85 0.98 2.29 2.16
C ASP A 85 2.02 1.25 1.74
N GLY A 86 1.85 0.03 2.24
CA GLY A 86 2.74 -1.08 1.95
C GLY A 86 4.09 -1.07 2.69
N PHE A 87 4.21 -0.27 3.73
CA PHE A 87 5.32 -0.22 4.68
C PHE A 87 4.79 0.20 6.07
N PRO A 88 5.28 -0.42 7.16
CA PRO A 88 6.19 -1.56 7.22
C PRO A 88 5.51 -2.88 6.80
N ARG A 89 6.33 -3.91 6.52
CA ARG A 89 5.87 -5.28 6.25
C ARG A 89 6.51 -6.32 7.17
N THR A 90 7.49 -5.90 7.97
CA THR A 90 8.20 -6.73 8.95
C THR A 90 8.35 -5.99 10.26
N ILE A 91 8.58 -6.71 11.35
CA ILE A 91 8.82 -6.08 12.67
C ILE A 91 10.06 -5.16 12.63
N PRO A 92 11.22 -5.57 12.05
CA PRO A 92 12.36 -4.66 11.95
C PRO A 92 12.06 -3.37 11.19
N GLN A 93 11.22 -3.42 10.13
CA GLN A 93 10.77 -2.22 9.44
C GLN A 93 9.87 -1.34 10.33
N ALA A 94 9.02 -1.93 11.18
CA ALA A 94 8.17 -1.18 12.09
C ALA A 94 8.99 -0.44 13.15
N GLU A 95 9.96 -1.12 13.75
CA GLU A 95 10.89 -0.52 14.72
C GLU A 95 11.69 0.62 14.08
N ALA A 96 12.22 0.42 12.88
CA ALA A 96 12.94 1.46 12.15
C ALA A 96 12.03 2.65 11.77
N LEU A 97 10.74 2.42 11.49
CA LEU A 97 9.78 3.51 11.25
C LEU A 97 9.54 4.32 12.51
N ASP A 98 9.35 3.66 13.65
CA ASP A 98 9.14 4.33 14.93
C ASP A 98 10.34 5.23 15.28
N ASP A 99 11.58 4.75 15.08
CA ASP A 99 12.79 5.51 15.27
C ASP A 99 12.88 6.72 14.30
N ALA A 100 12.65 6.52 13.01
CA ALA A 100 12.72 7.57 12.01
C ALA A 100 11.68 8.68 12.24
N LEU A 101 10.47 8.31 12.68
CA LEU A 101 9.44 9.27 13.06
C LEU A 101 9.85 10.07 14.30
N ALA A 102 10.37 9.39 15.32
CA ALA A 102 10.84 10.04 16.56
C ALA A 102 11.99 11.04 16.30
N GLU A 103 12.98 10.65 15.48
CA GLU A 103 14.07 11.53 15.07
C GLU A 103 13.58 12.78 14.31
N SER A 104 12.48 12.64 13.56
CA SER A 104 11.83 13.73 12.84
C SER A 104 10.87 14.55 13.70
N GLY A 105 10.70 14.22 14.99
CA GLY A 105 9.73 14.86 15.88
C GLY A 105 8.28 14.52 15.54
N MET A 106 8.05 13.42 14.84
CA MET A 106 6.75 12.90 14.46
C MET A 106 6.41 11.61 15.23
N ARG A 107 5.19 11.16 15.11
CA ARG A 107 4.74 9.87 15.64
C ARG A 107 3.67 9.29 14.73
N LEU A 108 3.45 8.00 14.82
CA LEU A 108 2.30 7.35 14.19
C LEU A 108 1.05 7.62 15.04
N ASP A 109 -0.03 8.07 14.40
CA ASP A 109 -1.28 8.42 15.08
C ASP A 109 -2.30 7.29 15.02
N ALA A 110 -2.35 6.54 13.92
CA ALA A 110 -3.24 5.39 13.75
C ALA A 110 -2.70 4.38 12.74
N VAL A 111 -3.03 3.13 12.97
CA VAL A 111 -2.84 2.01 12.02
C VAL A 111 -4.20 1.44 11.69
N VAL A 112 -4.61 1.55 10.44
CA VAL A 112 -5.90 1.03 9.97
C VAL A 112 -5.64 -0.28 9.22
N ASP A 113 -6.08 -1.39 9.80
CA ASP A 113 -6.04 -2.69 9.17
C ASP A 113 -7.34 -2.93 8.38
N ILE A 114 -7.20 -3.11 7.05
CA ILE A 114 -8.30 -3.45 6.16
C ILE A 114 -8.36 -4.96 6.03
N ALA A 115 -9.20 -5.60 6.85
CA ALA A 115 -9.34 -7.04 6.91
C ALA A 115 -10.23 -7.56 5.76
N VAL A 116 -9.74 -8.51 4.98
CA VAL A 116 -10.45 -9.12 3.83
C VAL A 116 -10.19 -10.62 3.80
N ASP A 117 -11.21 -11.37 3.39
CA ASP A 117 -11.09 -12.81 3.19
C ASP A 117 -10.11 -13.16 2.08
N ILE A 118 -9.23 -14.13 2.33
CA ILE A 118 -8.14 -14.51 1.41
C ILE A 118 -8.66 -14.91 0.04
N GLU A 119 -9.76 -15.67 -0.03
CA GLU A 119 -10.32 -16.11 -1.31
C GLU A 119 -10.85 -14.94 -2.16
N ALA A 120 -11.45 -13.94 -1.52
CA ALA A 120 -11.88 -12.71 -2.20
C ALA A 120 -10.69 -11.90 -2.74
N ILE A 121 -9.56 -11.95 -2.05
CA ILE A 121 -8.33 -11.25 -2.44
C ILE A 121 -7.78 -11.74 -3.77
N VAL A 122 -7.66 -13.07 -3.95
CA VAL A 122 -7.10 -13.63 -5.20
C VAL A 122 -7.92 -13.17 -6.40
N ALA A 123 -9.25 -13.26 -6.33
CA ALA A 123 -10.13 -12.79 -7.40
C ALA A 123 -9.98 -11.29 -7.67
N ARG A 124 -9.86 -10.46 -6.62
CA ARG A 124 -9.68 -9.01 -6.75
C ARG A 124 -8.37 -8.64 -7.43
N ILE A 125 -7.26 -9.29 -7.07
CA ILE A 125 -5.93 -8.95 -7.62
C ILE A 125 -5.80 -9.43 -9.06
N THR A 126 -6.21 -10.65 -9.37
CA THR A 126 -6.07 -11.21 -10.72
C THR A 126 -6.95 -10.47 -11.75
N SER A 127 -8.07 -9.88 -11.30
CA SER A 127 -8.92 -9.02 -12.13
C SER A 127 -8.49 -7.55 -12.16
N ARG A 128 -7.50 -7.14 -11.35
CA ARG A 128 -7.01 -5.76 -11.32
C ARG A 128 -6.31 -5.40 -12.63
N ARG A 129 -6.52 -4.17 -13.05
CA ARG A 129 -5.82 -3.52 -14.16
C ARG A 129 -5.36 -2.14 -13.73
N GLN A 130 -4.32 -1.62 -14.37
CA GLN A 130 -3.80 -0.29 -14.07
C GLN A 130 -3.45 0.45 -15.37
N CYS A 131 -3.72 1.75 -15.41
CA CYS A 131 -3.26 2.60 -16.49
C CYS A 131 -1.75 2.87 -16.34
N ARG A 132 -1.00 2.73 -17.45
CA ARG A 132 0.45 3.01 -17.48
C ARG A 132 0.78 4.48 -17.26
N GLU A 133 -0.09 5.38 -17.76
CA GLU A 133 0.18 6.83 -17.78
C GLU A 133 -0.22 7.50 -16.46
N CYS A 134 -1.47 7.32 -16.01
CA CYS A 134 -1.97 8.05 -14.84
C CYS A 134 -2.09 7.20 -13.57
N GLY A 135 -1.78 5.89 -13.63
CA GLY A 135 -1.84 5.00 -12.48
C GLY A 135 -3.26 4.59 -12.05
N ARG A 136 -4.32 5.07 -12.71
CA ARG A 136 -5.71 4.71 -12.35
C ARG A 136 -5.90 3.20 -12.34
N VAL A 137 -6.52 2.72 -11.28
CA VAL A 137 -6.79 1.29 -11.08
C VAL A 137 -8.22 0.97 -11.50
N TYR A 138 -8.38 -0.14 -12.20
CA TYR A 138 -9.63 -0.74 -12.62
C TYR A 138 -9.73 -2.18 -12.13
N ASN A 139 -10.94 -2.73 -12.18
CA ASN A 139 -11.17 -4.14 -11.95
C ASN A 139 -12.08 -4.68 -13.07
N THR A 140 -11.63 -5.72 -13.79
CA THR A 140 -12.36 -6.26 -14.96
C THR A 140 -13.73 -6.86 -14.63
N ILE A 141 -14.01 -7.10 -13.34
CA ILE A 141 -15.27 -7.70 -12.87
C ILE A 141 -16.21 -6.62 -12.31
N THR A 142 -15.71 -5.73 -11.47
CA THR A 142 -16.54 -4.81 -10.68
C THR A 142 -16.49 -3.35 -11.14
N ASP A 143 -15.39 -2.94 -11.82
CA ASP A 143 -15.20 -1.58 -12.34
C ASP A 143 -14.29 -1.62 -13.58
N PRO A 144 -14.78 -2.19 -14.71
CA PRO A 144 -14.00 -2.26 -15.94
C PRO A 144 -13.88 -0.88 -16.60
N PRO A 145 -12.81 -0.61 -17.38
CA PRO A 145 -12.77 0.58 -18.22
C PRO A 145 -13.87 0.54 -19.28
N SER A 146 -14.39 1.70 -19.65
CA SER A 146 -15.46 1.84 -20.66
C SER A 146 -15.08 1.28 -22.04
N SER A 147 -13.79 1.31 -22.35
CA SER A 147 -13.20 0.70 -23.56
C SER A 147 -12.07 -0.23 -23.14
N GLU A 148 -12.10 -1.47 -23.63
CA GLU A 148 -11.09 -2.46 -23.30
C GLU A 148 -9.68 -1.96 -23.63
N GLY A 149 -8.77 -2.05 -22.67
CA GLY A 149 -7.37 -1.65 -22.81
C GLY A 149 -7.09 -0.14 -22.75
N LEU A 150 -8.12 0.72 -22.63
CA LEU A 150 -7.97 2.17 -22.61
C LEU A 150 -8.45 2.78 -21.27
N CYS A 151 -7.70 3.74 -20.77
CA CYS A 151 -8.03 4.45 -19.54
C CYS A 151 -9.09 5.53 -19.78
N ASP A 152 -10.19 5.51 -19.03
CA ASP A 152 -11.26 6.51 -19.12
C ASP A 152 -10.81 7.92 -18.70
N ALA A 153 -9.74 8.03 -17.89
CA ALA A 153 -9.28 9.32 -17.40
C ALA A 153 -8.29 10.02 -18.34
N CYS A 154 -7.41 9.27 -19.03
CA CYS A 154 -6.34 9.87 -19.84
C CYS A 154 -6.13 9.22 -21.22
N GLY A 155 -6.88 8.15 -21.55
CA GLY A 155 -6.73 7.41 -22.81
C GLY A 155 -5.48 6.52 -22.89
N GLY A 156 -4.67 6.46 -21.83
CA GLY A 156 -3.47 5.62 -21.77
C GLY A 156 -3.79 4.12 -21.72
N GLU A 157 -2.77 3.30 -21.99
CA GLU A 157 -2.90 1.82 -21.98
C GLU A 157 -3.24 1.30 -20.58
N VAL A 158 -4.25 0.43 -20.50
CA VAL A 158 -4.62 -0.30 -19.28
C VAL A 158 -4.09 -1.74 -19.37
N TYR A 159 -3.30 -2.15 -18.37
CA TYR A 159 -2.60 -3.43 -18.35
C TYR A 159 -2.74 -4.17 -17.02
N GLN A 160 -2.43 -5.45 -17.00
CA GLN A 160 -2.25 -6.22 -15.78
C GLN A 160 -0.79 -6.10 -15.32
N ARG A 161 -0.56 -5.82 -14.04
CA ARG A 161 0.77 -5.83 -13.45
C ARG A 161 1.35 -7.24 -13.45
N ASP A 162 2.67 -7.40 -13.57
CA ASP A 162 3.32 -8.72 -13.51
C ASP A 162 3.14 -9.40 -12.16
N ASP A 163 3.10 -8.62 -11.07
CA ASP A 163 2.88 -9.10 -9.71
C ASP A 163 1.40 -9.40 -9.37
N ASP A 164 0.48 -9.26 -10.34
CA ASP A 164 -0.94 -9.62 -10.21
C ASP A 164 -1.30 -10.96 -10.85
N ARG A 165 -0.33 -11.73 -11.35
CA ARG A 165 -0.54 -13.11 -11.78
C ARG A 165 -0.83 -14.00 -10.58
N GLU A 166 -1.75 -14.93 -10.73
CA GLU A 166 -2.25 -15.75 -9.61
C GLU A 166 -1.14 -16.44 -8.81
N GLU A 167 -0.15 -17.01 -9.49
CA GLU A 167 0.99 -17.68 -8.85
C GLU A 167 1.82 -16.72 -7.97
N VAL A 168 2.00 -15.46 -8.43
CA VAL A 168 2.72 -14.43 -7.67
C VAL A 168 1.86 -13.92 -6.52
N VAL A 169 0.56 -13.75 -6.76
CA VAL A 169 -0.41 -13.33 -5.73
C VAL A 169 -0.41 -14.32 -4.55
N ARG A 170 -0.44 -15.62 -4.81
CA ARG A 170 -0.40 -16.66 -3.76
C ARG A 170 0.89 -16.55 -2.93
N LYS A 171 2.05 -16.42 -3.56
CA LYS A 171 3.33 -16.20 -2.86
C LYS A 171 3.34 -14.92 -2.02
N ARG A 172 2.74 -13.84 -2.53
CA ARG A 172 2.59 -12.58 -1.79
C ARG A 172 1.69 -12.74 -0.56
N LEU A 173 0.65 -13.56 -0.65
CA LEU A 173 -0.21 -13.89 0.49
C LEU A 173 0.54 -14.74 1.52
N ASP A 174 1.32 -15.73 1.09
CA ASP A 174 2.18 -16.52 1.97
C ASP A 174 3.20 -15.63 2.70
N ALA A 175 3.84 -14.71 1.98
CA ALA A 175 4.78 -13.74 2.57
C ALA A 175 4.09 -12.78 3.55
N TYR A 176 2.87 -12.34 3.24
CA TYR A 176 2.05 -11.52 4.14
C TYR A 176 1.74 -12.27 5.43
N ASP A 177 1.25 -13.49 5.34
CA ASP A 177 0.91 -14.31 6.51
C ASP A 177 2.14 -14.61 7.37
N ALA A 178 3.26 -14.97 6.74
CA ALA A 178 4.48 -15.31 7.46
C ALA A 178 5.14 -14.12 8.17
N GLN A 179 5.03 -12.91 7.65
CA GLN A 179 5.81 -11.75 8.10
C GLN A 179 4.93 -10.55 8.49
N THR A 180 4.05 -10.08 7.60
CA THR A 180 3.33 -8.82 7.77
C THR A 180 2.16 -8.93 8.75
N SER A 181 1.50 -10.08 8.83
CA SER A 181 0.41 -10.33 9.79
C SER A 181 0.84 -10.13 11.25
N LYS A 182 2.14 -10.31 11.55
CA LYS A 182 2.73 -10.07 12.87
C LYS A 182 2.69 -8.61 13.32
N LEU A 183 2.48 -7.68 12.39
CA LEU A 183 2.30 -6.27 12.70
C LEU A 183 0.95 -5.99 13.37
N ILE A 184 -0.06 -6.83 13.16
CA ILE A 184 -1.37 -6.70 13.81
C ILE A 184 -1.22 -6.69 15.34
N PRO A 185 -0.72 -7.77 15.98
CA PRO A 185 -0.53 -7.75 17.43
C PRO A 185 0.53 -6.73 17.89
N TYR A 186 1.51 -6.38 17.07
CA TYR A 186 2.52 -5.37 17.38
C TYR A 186 1.89 -3.98 17.59
N TYR A 187 1.02 -3.54 16.68
CA TYR A 187 0.34 -2.24 16.80
C TYR A 187 -0.90 -2.29 17.70
N GLU A 188 -1.52 -3.45 17.88
CA GLU A 188 -2.57 -3.65 18.88
C GLU A 188 -2.03 -3.43 20.30
N ALA A 189 -0.85 -3.97 20.61
CA ALA A 189 -0.19 -3.78 21.91
C ALA A 189 0.16 -2.30 22.19
N GLN A 190 0.38 -1.50 21.15
CA GLN A 190 0.61 -0.06 21.24
C GLN A 190 -0.69 0.76 21.32
N GLY A 191 -1.85 0.13 21.17
CA GLY A 191 -3.16 0.81 21.15
C GLY A 191 -3.45 1.63 19.88
N LEU A 192 -2.62 1.46 18.83
CA LEU A 192 -2.72 2.20 17.57
C LEU A 192 -3.62 1.52 16.54
N LEU A 193 -3.85 0.19 16.65
CA LEU A 193 -4.57 -0.58 15.66
C LEU A 193 -6.07 -0.29 15.67
N ARG A 194 -6.63 -0.12 14.49
CA ARG A 194 -8.08 -0.06 14.22
C ARG A 194 -8.38 -0.93 13.02
N THR A 195 -9.31 -1.87 13.15
CA THR A 195 -9.66 -2.81 12.06
C THR A 195 -10.97 -2.40 11.41
N VAL A 196 -11.00 -2.42 10.08
CA VAL A 196 -12.19 -2.21 9.26
C VAL A 196 -12.47 -3.42 8.39
N ASP A 197 -13.74 -3.71 8.14
CA ASP A 197 -14.15 -4.80 7.26
C ASP A 197 -13.99 -4.39 5.78
N GLY A 198 -12.94 -4.90 5.14
CA GLY A 198 -12.63 -4.65 3.73
C GLY A 198 -13.44 -5.49 2.73
N ASN A 199 -14.39 -6.33 3.21
CA ASN A 199 -15.32 -7.04 2.33
C ASN A 199 -16.50 -6.16 1.86
N GLN A 200 -16.69 -5.02 2.51
CA GLN A 200 -17.69 -4.02 2.16
C GLN A 200 -17.36 -3.28 0.86
N THR A 201 -18.28 -2.44 0.40
CA THR A 201 -18.03 -1.56 -0.76
C THR A 201 -16.90 -0.56 -0.47
N PRO A 202 -16.18 -0.07 -1.49
CA PRO A 202 -15.14 0.93 -1.28
C PRO A 202 -15.61 2.18 -0.54
N ASP A 203 -16.87 2.58 -0.69
CA ASP A 203 -17.45 3.75 -0.02
C ASP A 203 -17.72 3.48 1.46
N GLU A 204 -18.25 2.31 1.80
CA GLU A 204 -18.46 1.91 3.19
C GLU A 204 -17.14 1.75 3.95
N VAL A 205 -16.14 1.11 3.33
CA VAL A 205 -14.79 1.00 3.88
C VAL A 205 -14.21 2.39 4.13
N TYR A 206 -14.35 3.30 3.16
CA TYR A 206 -13.85 4.67 3.32
C TYR A 206 -14.54 5.40 4.45
N ALA A 207 -15.87 5.30 4.55
CA ALA A 207 -16.64 5.94 5.62
C ALA A 207 -16.20 5.44 7.01
N ALA A 208 -15.95 4.12 7.14
CA ALA A 208 -15.42 3.55 8.38
C ALA A 208 -14.01 4.07 8.71
N ILE A 209 -13.11 4.14 7.72
CA ILE A 209 -11.77 4.71 7.91
C ILE A 209 -11.86 6.18 8.32
N LYS A 210 -12.67 6.97 7.62
CA LYS A 210 -12.83 8.40 7.89
C LYS A 210 -13.33 8.65 9.33
N ALA A 211 -14.30 7.87 9.80
CA ALA A 211 -14.80 7.96 11.18
C ALA A 211 -13.70 7.66 12.21
N ILE A 212 -12.77 6.75 11.92
CA ILE A 212 -11.61 6.46 12.79
C ILE A 212 -10.63 7.64 12.83
N LEU A 213 -10.43 8.33 11.71
CA LEU A 213 -9.45 9.40 11.59
C LEU A 213 -9.95 10.75 12.12
N GLU A 214 -11.27 10.95 12.16
CA GLU A 214 -11.92 12.18 12.65
C GLU A 214 -12.30 12.12 14.15
N GLY A 215 -12.29 10.91 14.73
CA GLY A 215 -12.75 10.65 16.12
C GLY A 215 -11.77 10.74 17.17
#